data_4d361b5f8f8c4674827c5166061033d0
#
_entry.id   4d361b5f8f8c4674827c5166061033d0
#
_cell.length_a   1.000
_cell.length_b   1.000
_cell.length_c   1.000
_cell.angle_alpha   90.00
_cell.angle_beta   90.00
_cell.angle_gamma   90.00
#
_symmetry.space_group_name_H-M   'P 1'
#
loop_
_entity.id
_entity.type
_entity.pdbx_description
1 polymer ?
#
loop_
_entity_poly.entity_id
_entity_poly.type
_entity_poly.pdbx_seq_one_letter_code
_entity_poly.pdbx_strand_id
1 'polypeptide(L)' 'MLEKKELTFVVFILHALGQHWNMTTPEVYDILNSTGILDDYIIKCYDVLHTLGKEYLVEDITEFVREKGIEV' A
#
# COMPACT_ATOMS: atom_id res chain seq x y z
N MET A 1 -14.18 10.84 -3.37
CA MET A 1 -13.97 9.86 -4.46
C MET A 1 -12.55 9.96 -4.99
N LEU A 2 -11.92 8.82 -5.26
CA LEU A 2 -10.56 8.79 -5.77
C LEU A 2 -10.49 9.26 -7.22
N GLU A 3 -9.48 10.05 -7.53
CA GLU A 3 -9.19 10.38 -8.91
C GLU A 3 -8.48 9.20 -9.56
N LYS A 4 -8.47 9.19 -10.90
CA LYS A 4 -7.87 8.10 -11.67
C LYS A 4 -6.40 7.90 -11.32
N LYS A 5 -5.64 8.97 -11.12
CA LYS A 5 -4.21 8.89 -10.79
C LYS A 5 -3.99 8.19 -9.46
N GLU A 6 -4.83 8.48 -8.48
CA GLU A 6 -4.73 7.87 -7.16
C GLU A 6 -5.13 6.40 -7.20
N LEU A 7 -6.18 6.09 -7.94
CA LEU A 7 -6.61 4.70 -8.12
C LEU A 7 -5.52 3.87 -8.80
N THR A 8 -4.91 4.41 -9.85
CA THR A 8 -3.82 3.74 -10.55
C THR A 8 -2.65 3.47 -9.61
N PHE A 9 -2.32 4.44 -8.76
CA PHE A 9 -1.25 4.29 -7.79
C PHE A 9 -1.58 3.20 -6.77
N VAL A 10 -2.80 3.18 -6.27
CA VAL A 10 -3.24 2.15 -5.31
C VAL A 10 -3.11 0.75 -5.93
N VAL A 11 -3.58 0.59 -7.16
CA VAL A 11 -3.48 -0.71 -7.86
C VAL A 11 -2.02 -1.13 -7.99
N PHE A 12 -1.14 -0.20 -8.36
CA PHE A 12 0.29 -0.46 -8.44
C PHE A 12 0.85 -0.95 -7.11
N ILE A 13 0.50 -0.28 -6.01
CA ILE A 13 0.97 -0.65 -4.68
C ILE A 13 0.46 -2.04 -4.28
N LEU A 14 -0.82 -2.33 -4.55
CA LEU A 14 -1.39 -3.64 -4.23
C LEU A 14 -0.66 -4.77 -4.95
N HIS A 15 -0.34 -4.57 -6.21
CA HIS A 15 0.41 -5.57 -6.97
C HIS A 15 1.84 -5.73 -6.46
N ALA A 16 2.51 -4.62 -6.19
CA ALA A 16 3.88 -4.65 -5.70
C ALA A 16 3.98 -5.37 -4.35
N LEU A 17 3.08 -5.04 -3.43
CA LEU A 17 3.05 -5.68 -2.11
C LEU A 17 2.64 -7.15 -2.22
N GLY A 18 1.70 -7.47 -3.09
CA GLY A 18 1.29 -8.85 -3.31
C GLY A 18 2.44 -9.73 -3.74
N GLN A 19 3.28 -9.23 -4.64
CA GLN A 19 4.47 -9.95 -5.08
C GLN A 19 5.49 -10.10 -3.95
N HIS A 20 5.67 -9.05 -3.17
CA HIS A 20 6.64 -9.05 -2.08
C HIS A 20 6.21 -9.94 -0.92
N TRP A 21 4.92 -9.91 -0.59
CA TRP A 21 4.36 -10.69 0.52
C TRP A 21 3.88 -12.07 0.11
N ASN A 22 3.92 -12.38 -1.18
CA ASN A 22 3.38 -13.62 -1.73
C ASN A 22 1.90 -13.79 -1.41
N MET A 23 1.14 -12.72 -1.64
CA MET A 23 -0.29 -12.65 -1.38
C MET A 23 -1.05 -12.20 -2.61
N THR A 24 -2.34 -12.50 -2.65
CA THR A 24 -3.20 -12.00 -3.71
C THR A 24 -3.54 -10.53 -3.48
N THR A 25 -3.94 -9.83 -4.54
CA THR A 25 -4.31 -8.43 -4.44
C THR A 25 -5.45 -8.19 -3.44
N PRO A 26 -6.53 -9.00 -3.42
CA PRO A 26 -7.58 -8.84 -2.41
C PRO A 26 -7.07 -9.00 -0.98
N GLU A 27 -6.14 -9.92 -0.75
CA GLU A 27 -5.57 -10.12 0.59
C GLU A 27 -4.78 -8.89 1.05
N VAL A 28 -3.98 -8.32 0.14
CA VAL A 28 -3.25 -7.08 0.42
C VAL A 28 -4.21 -5.95 0.72
N TYR A 29 -5.26 -5.82 -0.10
CA TYR A 29 -6.26 -4.78 0.09
C TYR A 29 -6.90 -4.86 1.49
N ASP A 30 -7.28 -6.06 1.90
CA ASP A 30 -7.91 -6.28 3.20
C ASP A 30 -6.99 -5.82 4.34
N ILE A 31 -5.71 -6.13 4.24
CA ILE A 31 -4.73 -5.72 5.26
C ILE A 31 -4.61 -4.19 5.31
N LEU A 32 -4.44 -3.56 4.16
CA LEU A 32 -4.27 -2.11 4.11
C LEU A 32 -5.53 -1.37 4.53
N ASN A 33 -6.70 -1.89 4.16
CA ASN A 33 -7.97 -1.29 4.50
C ASN A 33 -8.27 -1.42 5.99
N SER A 34 -8.10 -2.60 6.55
CA SER A 34 -8.41 -2.86 7.96
C SER A 34 -7.47 -2.14 8.93
N THR A 35 -6.23 -1.88 8.52
CA THR A 35 -5.26 -1.16 9.36
C THR A 35 -5.37 0.35 9.22
N GLY A 36 -6.15 0.84 8.25
CA GLY A 36 -6.26 2.27 7.97
C GLY A 36 -5.12 2.82 7.12
N ILE A 37 -4.13 1.99 6.79
CA ILE A 37 -2.96 2.44 6.01
C ILE A 37 -3.37 2.90 4.62
N LEU A 38 -4.37 2.25 4.02
CA LEU A 38 -4.83 2.62 2.69
C LEU A 38 -5.32 4.06 2.65
N ASP A 39 -6.25 4.42 3.52
CA ASP A 39 -6.85 5.75 3.52
C ASP A 39 -5.98 6.82 4.17
N ASP A 40 -5.39 6.50 5.31
CA ASP A 40 -4.68 7.48 6.13
C ASP A 40 -3.25 7.73 5.66
N TYR A 41 -2.69 6.82 4.89
CA TYR A 41 -1.30 6.94 4.45
C TYR A 41 -1.18 6.91 2.93
N ILE A 42 -1.59 5.84 2.28
CA ILE A 42 -1.35 5.66 0.84
C ILE A 42 -2.11 6.70 0.00
N ILE A 43 -3.38 6.85 0.27
CA ILE A 43 -4.22 7.79 -0.50
C ILE A 43 -3.94 9.23 -0.06
N LYS A 44 -3.93 9.47 1.24
CA LYS A 44 -3.74 10.81 1.79
C LYS A 44 -2.39 11.40 1.42
N CYS A 45 -1.35 10.58 1.38
CA CYS A 45 0.02 11.02 1.09
C CYS A 45 0.43 10.77 -0.35
N TYR A 46 -0.53 10.60 -1.24
CA TYR A 46 -0.26 10.32 -2.65
C TYR A 46 0.76 11.27 -3.26
N ASP A 47 0.63 12.57 -3.01
CA ASP A 47 1.49 13.59 -3.61
C ASP A 47 2.98 13.37 -3.30
N VAL A 48 3.27 12.84 -2.13
CA VAL A 48 4.64 12.52 -1.73
C VAL A 48 5.02 11.12 -2.20
N LEU A 49 4.16 10.15 -1.92
CA LEU A 49 4.49 8.74 -2.14
C LEU A 49 4.68 8.38 -3.61
N HIS A 50 3.90 8.97 -4.52
CA HIS A 50 3.98 8.61 -5.93
C HIS A 50 5.30 9.03 -6.59
N THR A 51 6.10 9.86 -5.91
CA THR A 51 7.42 10.27 -6.41
C THR A 51 8.53 9.32 -5.98
N LEU A 52 8.23 8.39 -5.07
CA LEU A 52 9.22 7.47 -4.51
C LEU A 52 9.31 6.18 -5.32
N GLY A 53 10.46 5.52 -5.23
CA GLY A 53 10.67 4.27 -5.96
C GLY A 53 9.87 3.12 -5.39
N LYS A 54 9.58 2.13 -6.24
CA LYS A 54 8.81 0.94 -5.88
C LYS A 54 9.41 0.21 -4.67
N GLU A 55 10.72 -0.01 -4.69
CA GLU A 55 11.38 -0.75 -3.61
C GLU A 55 11.26 -0.04 -2.28
N TYR A 56 11.44 1.27 -2.29
CA TYR A 56 11.29 2.07 -1.09
C TYR A 56 9.86 1.98 -0.54
N LEU A 57 8.86 2.11 -1.42
CA LEU A 57 7.46 2.05 -1.02
C LEU A 57 7.09 0.70 -0.43
N VAL A 58 7.56 -0.39 -1.04
CA VAL A 58 7.29 -1.73 -0.57
C VAL A 58 7.88 -1.93 0.84
N GLU A 59 9.12 -1.53 1.05
CA GLU A 59 9.77 -1.67 2.35
C GLU A 59 9.10 -0.81 3.41
N ASP A 60 8.78 0.44 3.07
CA ASP A 60 8.15 1.38 3.98
C ASP A 60 6.78 0.90 4.44
N ILE A 61 5.94 0.49 3.50
CA ILE A 61 4.60 0.03 3.82
C ILE A 61 4.63 -1.29 4.57
N THR A 62 5.54 -2.19 4.20
CA THR A 62 5.73 -3.46 4.88
C THR A 62 6.05 -3.24 6.36
N GLU A 63 6.97 -2.34 6.63
CA GLU A 63 7.36 -2.01 8.00
C GLU A 63 6.19 -1.40 8.76
N PHE A 64 5.43 -0.51 8.13
CA PHE A 64 4.26 0.10 8.73
C PHE A 64 3.21 -0.95 9.11
N VAL A 65 2.96 -1.91 8.21
CA VAL A 65 2.01 -3.00 8.48
C VAL A 65 2.48 -3.86 9.64
N ARG A 66 3.78 -4.16 9.71
CA ARG A 66 4.34 -4.92 10.82
C ARG A 66 4.20 -4.20 12.15
N GLU A 67 4.34 -2.89 12.15
CA GLU A 67 4.14 -2.07 13.35
C GLU A 67 2.70 -2.15 13.85
N LYS A 68 1.75 -2.44 12.98
CA LYS A 68 0.36 -2.66 13.35
C LYS A 68 0.10 -4.06 13.91
N GLY A 69 1.14 -4.88 13.99
CA GLY A 69 1.03 -6.22 14.56
C GLY A 69 0.68 -7.31 13.56
N ILE A 70 0.75 -7.02 12.28
CA ILE A 70 0.43 -7.98 11.23
C ILE A 70 1.72 -8.55 10.66
N GLU A 71 1.78 -9.88 10.55
CA GLU A 71 2.93 -10.56 9.96
C GLU A 71 2.77 -10.63 8.43
N VAL A 72 3.72 -10.04 7.74
CA VAL A 72 3.77 -10.05 6.28
C VAL A 72 5.18 -10.37 5.79
#